data_47cf6746a5cdf9f6bb620eaed72e8d52
#
_entry.id   47cf6746a5cdf9f6bb620eaed72e8d52
#
_cell.length_a   1.000
_cell.length_b   1.000
_cell.length_c   1.000
_cell.angle_alpha   90.00
_cell.angle_beta   90.00
_cell.angle_gamma   90.00
#
_symmetry.space_group_name_H-M   'P 1'
#
loop_
_entity.id
_entity.type
_entity.pdbx_description
1 polymer ?
#
loop_
_entity_poly.entity_id
_entity_poly.type
_entity_poly.pdbx_seq_one_letter_code
_entity_poly.pdbx_strand_id
1 'polypeptide(L)'
;MISDFLNTLANIRPTILIAGNHDANLNNSSRLDTLSPIVENLANDNLYYLRDSGIYNLADCHFVVMSVFEDSENYILADTFDADTKIALYHGPVNSSQTDIGYVVDNPSMTTKMFDGYDMVLLGDIHKRQYLNDEKTIAYAGSLIQQNFGETFENHGYMIWDVEKRVGEYFDIINDFGYYTVEV
;
A
#
# COMPACT_ATOMS: atom_id res chain seq x y z
N MET A 1 -11.14 -6.98 -16.19
CA MET A 1 -10.72 -5.59 -15.80
C MET A 1 -9.57 -5.61 -14.79
N ILE A 2 -9.70 -6.09 -13.53
CA ILE A 2 -8.55 -6.14 -12.60
C ILE A 2 -7.45 -7.09 -13.09
N SER A 3 -7.81 -8.27 -13.59
CA SER A 3 -6.87 -9.24 -14.17
C SER A 3 -6.08 -8.64 -15.33
N ASP A 4 -6.73 -7.91 -16.23
CA ASP A 4 -6.06 -7.27 -17.37
C ASP A 4 -5.09 -6.19 -16.91
N PHE A 5 -5.48 -5.41 -15.89
CA PHE A 5 -4.64 -4.38 -15.30
C PHE A 5 -3.37 -4.97 -14.67
N LEU A 6 -3.52 -5.98 -13.80
CA LEU A 6 -2.39 -6.65 -13.15
C LEU A 6 -1.47 -7.32 -14.16
N ASN A 7 -2.05 -8.01 -15.16
CA ASN A 7 -1.27 -8.66 -16.21
C ASN A 7 -0.52 -7.62 -17.07
N THR A 8 -1.13 -6.48 -17.35
CA THR A 8 -0.48 -5.40 -18.10
C THR A 8 0.71 -4.84 -17.34
N LEU A 9 0.56 -4.57 -16.03
CA LEU A 9 1.65 -4.10 -15.19
C LEU A 9 2.79 -5.12 -15.13
N ALA A 10 2.48 -6.39 -14.88
CA ALA A 10 3.45 -7.46 -14.77
C ALA A 10 4.21 -7.72 -16.09
N ASN A 11 3.56 -7.49 -17.24
CA ASN A 11 4.21 -7.56 -18.55
C ASN A 11 5.16 -6.38 -18.81
N ILE A 12 4.98 -5.24 -18.12
CA ILE A 12 5.86 -4.08 -18.26
C ILE A 12 7.06 -4.20 -17.31
N ARG A 13 6.82 -4.54 -16.03
CA ARG A 13 7.85 -4.65 -14.97
C ARG A 13 7.42 -5.66 -13.91
N PRO A 14 8.38 -6.23 -13.14
CA PRO A 14 8.06 -6.99 -11.94
C PRO A 14 7.11 -6.19 -11.04
N THR A 15 6.00 -6.81 -10.68
CA THR A 15 4.91 -6.17 -9.94
C THR A 15 4.67 -6.90 -8.62
N ILE A 16 4.81 -6.18 -7.51
CA ILE A 16 4.45 -6.68 -6.17
C ILE A 16 3.00 -6.27 -5.89
N LEU A 17 2.22 -7.21 -5.39
CA LEU A 17 0.85 -7.03 -4.95
C LEU A 17 0.74 -7.48 -3.50
N ILE A 18 0.10 -6.70 -2.64
CA ILE A 18 -0.34 -7.10 -1.30
C ILE A 18 -1.86 -6.99 -1.20
N ALA A 19 -2.46 -7.72 -0.27
CA ALA A 19 -3.90 -7.62 -0.02
C ALA A 19 -4.24 -6.37 0.79
N GLY A 20 -5.39 -5.78 0.48
CA GLY A 20 -6.06 -4.81 1.32
C GLY A 20 -7.19 -5.44 2.16
N ASN A 21 -7.76 -4.66 3.06
CA ASN A 21 -8.86 -5.09 3.93
C ASN A 21 -10.13 -5.49 3.16
N HIS A 22 -10.36 -4.94 1.98
CA HIS A 22 -11.48 -5.29 1.09
C HIS A 22 -11.22 -6.55 0.26
N ASP A 23 -9.98 -7.00 0.14
CA ASP A 23 -9.64 -8.25 -0.55
C ASP A 23 -9.77 -9.46 0.38
N ALA A 24 -9.72 -9.23 1.68
CA ALA A 24 -9.76 -10.24 2.71
C ALA A 24 -11.17 -10.42 3.30
N ASN A 25 -11.57 -11.67 3.58
CA ASN A 25 -12.70 -11.91 4.47
C ASN A 25 -12.17 -12.05 5.91
N LEU A 26 -11.92 -10.94 6.58
CA LEU A 26 -11.35 -10.90 7.93
C LEU A 26 -12.22 -11.61 8.99
N ASN A 27 -13.54 -11.78 8.71
CA ASN A 27 -14.47 -12.50 9.60
C ASN A 27 -14.48 -14.03 9.36
N ASN A 28 -13.83 -14.48 8.28
CA ASN A 28 -13.75 -15.90 7.94
C ASN A 28 -12.42 -16.21 7.22
N SER A 29 -11.39 -16.44 8.00
CA SER A 29 -10.03 -16.73 7.51
C SER A 29 -9.91 -18.05 6.71
N SER A 30 -10.95 -18.94 6.76
CA SER A 30 -10.98 -20.15 5.95
C SER A 30 -11.39 -19.92 4.49
N ARG A 31 -11.91 -18.74 4.16
CA ARG A 31 -12.22 -18.37 2.77
C ARG A 31 -11.00 -17.80 2.08
N LEU A 32 -10.88 -18.12 0.79
CA LEU A 32 -9.89 -17.47 -0.06
C LEU A 32 -10.16 -15.95 -0.12
N ASP A 33 -9.10 -15.19 -0.17
CA ASP A 33 -9.16 -13.77 -0.52
C ASP A 33 -9.53 -13.60 -2.01
N THR A 34 -9.84 -12.37 -2.43
CA THR A 34 -10.26 -12.10 -3.80
C THR A 34 -9.11 -12.11 -4.81
N LEU A 35 -7.88 -11.93 -4.35
CA LEU A 35 -6.69 -11.80 -5.22
C LEU A 35 -6.06 -13.15 -5.56
N SER A 36 -6.02 -14.11 -4.61
CA SER A 36 -5.41 -15.43 -4.83
C SER A 36 -5.87 -16.11 -6.12
N PRO A 37 -7.19 -16.29 -6.37
CA PRO A 37 -7.63 -16.97 -7.60
C PRO A 37 -7.33 -16.17 -8.87
N ILE A 38 -7.25 -14.83 -8.78
CA ILE A 38 -6.89 -13.98 -9.92
C ILE A 38 -5.43 -14.21 -10.28
N VAL A 39 -4.54 -14.14 -9.29
CA VAL A 39 -3.10 -14.30 -9.50
C VAL A 39 -2.77 -15.71 -10.00
N GLU A 40 -3.37 -16.74 -9.39
CA GLU A 40 -3.23 -18.14 -9.82
C GLU A 40 -3.65 -18.33 -11.27
N ASN A 41 -4.77 -17.71 -11.69
CA ASN A 41 -5.27 -17.82 -13.06
C ASN A 41 -4.41 -17.05 -14.07
N LEU A 42 -3.81 -15.93 -13.67
CA LEU A 42 -2.91 -15.15 -14.54
C LEU A 42 -1.62 -15.89 -14.82
N ALA A 43 -1.10 -16.63 -13.84
CA ALA A 43 0.13 -17.42 -13.93
C ALA A 43 1.31 -16.62 -14.56
N ASN A 44 1.45 -15.35 -14.19
CA ASN A 44 2.47 -14.45 -14.71
C ASN A 44 3.66 -14.41 -13.76
N ASP A 45 4.83 -14.86 -14.21
CA ASP A 45 6.05 -14.98 -13.41
C ASP A 45 6.60 -13.64 -12.88
N ASN A 46 6.14 -12.53 -13.43
CA ASN A 46 6.49 -11.18 -12.98
C ASN A 46 5.47 -10.58 -12.00
N LEU A 47 4.41 -11.31 -11.64
CA LEU A 47 3.41 -10.87 -10.66
C LEU A 47 3.63 -11.59 -9.32
N TYR A 48 4.12 -10.86 -8.34
CA TYR A 48 4.44 -11.37 -7.01
C TYR A 48 3.33 -10.98 -6.04
N TYR A 49 2.42 -11.89 -5.74
CA TYR A 49 1.43 -11.68 -4.70
C TYR A 49 1.99 -12.10 -3.33
N LEU A 50 2.35 -11.10 -2.53
CA LEU A 50 2.91 -11.28 -1.20
C LEU A 50 1.76 -11.26 -0.19
N ARG A 51 1.08 -12.39 -0.05
CA ARG A 51 -0.16 -12.51 0.74
C ARG A 51 0.10 -12.46 2.24
N ASP A 52 1.10 -13.21 2.71
CA ASP A 52 1.33 -13.41 4.13
C ASP A 52 2.40 -12.46 4.65
N SER A 53 2.40 -12.21 5.98
CA SER A 53 3.48 -11.46 6.62
C SER A 53 4.81 -12.21 6.46
N GLY A 54 5.87 -11.47 6.15
CA GLY A 54 7.18 -12.09 5.92
C GLY A 54 8.20 -11.16 5.29
N ILE A 55 9.42 -11.66 5.14
CA ILE A 55 10.52 -10.99 4.43
C ILE A 55 10.66 -11.62 3.05
N TYR A 56 10.58 -10.80 2.03
CA TYR A 56 10.66 -11.20 0.62
C TYR A 56 11.81 -10.49 -0.07
N ASN A 57 12.73 -11.23 -0.66
CA ASN A 57 13.90 -10.68 -1.33
C ASN A 57 13.62 -10.55 -2.83
N LEU A 58 13.52 -9.32 -3.31
CA LEU A 58 13.27 -9.00 -4.71
C LEU A 58 14.15 -7.81 -5.14
N ALA A 59 14.84 -7.94 -6.26
CA ALA A 59 15.68 -6.88 -6.85
C ALA A 59 16.64 -6.22 -5.84
N ASP A 60 17.35 -7.04 -5.07
CA ASP A 60 18.31 -6.62 -4.03
C ASP A 60 17.71 -5.79 -2.87
N CYS A 61 16.38 -5.78 -2.76
CA CYS A 61 15.65 -5.16 -1.65
C CYS A 61 14.95 -6.22 -0.80
N HIS A 62 14.84 -5.95 0.50
CA HIS A 62 14.06 -6.76 1.43
C HIS A 62 12.71 -6.08 1.66
N PHE A 63 11.68 -6.63 1.00
CA PHE A 63 10.30 -6.21 1.23
C PHE A 63 9.73 -6.96 2.42
N VAL A 64 9.27 -6.23 3.41
CA VAL A 64 8.64 -6.79 4.61
C VAL A 64 7.16 -6.49 4.57
N VAL A 65 6.36 -7.54 4.40
CA VAL A 65 4.90 -7.40 4.37
C VAL A 65 4.36 -7.51 5.78
N MET A 66 3.57 -6.54 6.18
CA MET A 66 2.70 -6.53 7.36
C MET A 66 1.28 -6.79 6.88
N SER A 67 0.93 -8.07 6.75
CA SER A 67 -0.29 -8.50 6.07
C SER A 67 -1.55 -8.20 6.88
N VAL A 68 -2.65 -7.87 6.18
CA VAL A 68 -4.00 -7.74 6.76
C VAL A 68 -4.55 -9.06 7.30
N PHE A 69 -3.93 -10.21 6.98
CA PHE A 69 -4.32 -11.53 7.47
C PHE A 69 -3.64 -11.90 8.79
N GLU A 70 -2.77 -11.04 9.32
CA GLU A 70 -1.98 -11.30 10.52
C GLU A 70 -2.24 -10.25 11.58
N ASP A 71 -2.13 -10.63 12.84
CA ASP A 71 -2.20 -9.70 13.97
C ASP A 71 -0.91 -8.87 14.07
N SER A 72 -1.04 -7.59 14.41
CA SER A 72 0.08 -6.65 14.45
C SER A 72 1.20 -7.04 15.45
N GLU A 73 0.88 -7.90 16.43
CA GLU A 73 1.86 -8.45 17.38
C GLU A 73 2.91 -9.35 16.72
N ASN A 74 2.57 -9.90 15.54
CA ASN A 74 3.40 -10.82 14.78
C ASN A 74 4.15 -10.13 13.63
N TYR A 75 3.99 -8.82 13.46
CA TYR A 75 4.70 -8.10 12.42
C TYR A 75 6.20 -8.07 12.69
N ILE A 76 6.96 -8.24 11.62
CA ILE A 76 8.43 -8.24 11.70
C ILE A 76 8.91 -6.81 11.85
N LEU A 77 9.72 -6.56 12.87
CA LEU A 77 10.36 -5.26 13.11
C LEU A 77 11.73 -5.20 12.42
N ALA A 78 12.12 -4.01 11.98
CA ALA A 78 13.34 -3.83 11.18
C ALA A 78 14.63 -4.17 11.94
N ASP A 79 14.64 -4.12 13.28
CA ASP A 79 15.77 -4.46 14.12
C ASP A 79 15.96 -5.97 14.34
N THR A 80 15.00 -6.80 13.91
CA THR A 80 15.06 -8.27 14.07
C THR A 80 15.84 -8.99 12.98
N PHE A 81 16.27 -8.28 11.94
CA PHE A 81 17.04 -8.84 10.83
C PHE A 81 18.00 -7.81 10.21
N ASP A 82 19.07 -8.29 9.58
CA ASP A 82 20.03 -7.44 8.86
C ASP A 82 19.76 -7.46 7.35
N ALA A 83 19.74 -6.28 6.74
CA ALA A 83 19.63 -6.10 5.30
C ALA A 83 20.10 -4.68 4.91
N ASP A 84 20.62 -4.54 3.68
CA ASP A 84 21.11 -3.25 3.16
C ASP A 84 19.97 -2.27 2.87
N THR A 85 18.83 -2.81 2.41
CA THR A 85 17.62 -2.02 2.12
C THR A 85 16.38 -2.74 2.63
N LYS A 86 15.67 -2.10 3.56
CA LYS A 86 14.47 -2.60 4.24
C LYS A 86 13.26 -1.76 3.84
N ILE A 87 12.31 -2.35 3.14
CA ILE A 87 11.09 -1.68 2.67
C ILE A 87 9.88 -2.34 3.31
N ALA A 88 9.13 -1.61 4.15
CA ALA A 88 7.89 -2.11 4.70
C ALA A 88 6.72 -1.87 3.74
N LEU A 89 5.87 -2.88 3.59
CA LEU A 89 4.59 -2.81 2.88
C LEU A 89 3.45 -3.07 3.87
N TYR A 90 2.56 -2.11 4.03
CA TYR A 90 1.43 -2.21 4.93
C TYR A 90 0.17 -1.63 4.32
N HIS A 91 -0.96 -2.30 4.49
CA HIS A 91 -2.27 -1.81 4.11
C HIS A 91 -3.16 -1.70 5.36
N GLY A 92 -3.36 -0.49 5.83
CA GLY A 92 -4.19 -0.21 7.00
C GLY A 92 -3.97 1.20 7.54
N PRO A 93 -4.81 1.62 8.51
CA PRO A 93 -4.74 2.95 9.08
C PRO A 93 -3.59 3.06 10.10
N VAL A 94 -2.71 4.04 9.89
CA VAL A 94 -1.65 4.42 10.82
C VAL A 94 -2.11 5.62 11.65
N ASN A 95 -1.81 5.59 12.94
CA ASN A 95 -2.18 6.65 13.88
C ASN A 95 -1.77 8.04 13.38
N SER A 96 -2.63 9.02 13.54
CA SER A 96 -2.47 10.41 13.11
C SER A 96 -2.48 10.64 11.59
N SER A 97 -2.66 9.61 10.76
CA SER A 97 -2.96 9.83 9.34
C SER A 97 -4.33 10.51 9.16
N GLN A 98 -4.55 11.14 8.02
CA GLN A 98 -5.76 11.93 7.76
C GLN A 98 -6.47 11.45 6.49
N THR A 99 -7.79 11.49 6.52
CA THR A 99 -8.62 11.33 5.32
C THR A 99 -8.86 12.69 4.63
N ASP A 100 -9.38 12.69 3.41
CA ASP A 100 -9.68 13.91 2.66
C ASP A 100 -10.70 14.81 3.37
N ILE A 101 -11.66 14.23 4.09
CA ILE A 101 -12.65 14.99 4.89
C ILE A 101 -12.08 15.53 6.20
N GLY A 102 -10.77 15.36 6.45
CA GLY A 102 -10.10 15.89 7.65
C GLY A 102 -10.24 15.01 8.90
N TYR A 103 -10.78 13.79 8.79
CA TYR A 103 -10.78 12.85 9.90
C TYR A 103 -9.34 12.41 10.20
N VAL A 104 -8.94 12.53 11.46
CA VAL A 104 -7.63 12.08 11.94
C VAL A 104 -7.79 10.67 12.54
N VAL A 105 -6.99 9.74 12.06
CA VAL A 105 -7.01 8.35 12.52
C VAL A 105 -6.48 8.26 13.97
N ASP A 106 -7.28 7.66 14.84
CA ASP A 106 -6.88 7.28 16.21
C ASP A 106 -6.67 5.76 16.26
N ASN A 107 -5.44 5.34 16.06
CA ASN A 107 -5.03 3.93 16.08
C ASN A 107 -3.74 3.75 16.90
N PRO A 108 -3.82 3.70 18.24
CA PRO A 108 -2.65 3.63 19.10
C PRO A 108 -1.83 2.32 18.96
N SER A 109 -2.43 1.27 18.38
CA SER A 109 -1.72 0.00 18.12
C SER A 109 -0.85 0.04 16.87
N MET A 110 -1.10 0.98 15.94
CA MET A 110 -0.35 1.13 14.69
C MET A 110 0.14 2.56 14.53
N THR A 111 1.31 2.83 15.05
CA THR A 111 1.96 4.14 14.98
C THR A 111 3.17 4.11 14.05
N THR A 112 3.69 5.28 13.69
CA THR A 112 4.93 5.38 12.89
C THR A 112 6.13 4.68 13.55
N LYS A 113 6.13 4.48 14.86
CA LYS A 113 7.18 3.74 15.58
C LYS A 113 7.28 2.25 15.20
N MET A 114 6.19 1.66 14.69
CA MET A 114 6.23 0.29 14.15
C MET A 114 7.17 0.16 12.96
N PHE A 115 7.49 1.28 12.33
CA PHE A 115 8.33 1.35 11.15
C PHE A 115 9.75 1.85 11.44
N ASP A 116 10.14 2.02 12.71
CA ASP A 116 11.49 2.43 13.08
C ASP A 116 12.52 1.44 12.54
N GLY A 117 13.54 1.95 11.85
CA GLY A 117 14.61 1.15 11.25
C GLY A 117 14.32 0.63 9.83
N TYR A 118 13.14 0.87 9.26
CA TYR A 118 12.89 0.69 7.84
C TYR A 118 13.39 1.90 7.06
N ASP A 119 13.95 1.64 5.87
CA ASP A 119 14.46 2.69 4.98
C ASP A 119 13.32 3.42 4.27
N MET A 120 12.28 2.67 3.90
CA MET A 120 11.06 3.17 3.26
C MET A 120 9.85 2.37 3.72
N VAL A 121 8.70 3.06 3.80
CA VAL A 121 7.43 2.46 4.21
C VAL A 121 6.34 2.89 3.23
N LEU A 122 5.83 1.92 2.48
CA LEU A 122 4.82 2.11 1.46
C LEU A 122 3.47 1.68 2.03
N LEU A 123 2.59 2.67 2.21
CA LEU A 123 1.31 2.50 2.88
C LEU A 123 0.14 2.54 1.88
N GLY A 124 -0.87 1.69 2.11
CA GLY A 124 -2.18 1.71 1.47
C GLY A 124 -3.31 1.85 2.48
N ASP A 125 -4.58 1.95 2.03
CA ASP A 125 -5.83 2.12 2.77
C ASP A 125 -6.33 3.58 2.82
N ILE A 126 -5.48 4.53 3.18
CA ILE A 126 -5.87 5.94 3.23
C ILE A 126 -5.72 6.54 1.82
N HIS A 127 -6.82 7.05 1.28
CA HIS A 127 -6.88 7.57 -0.10
C HIS A 127 -6.22 8.94 -0.26
N LYS A 128 -6.05 9.68 0.84
CA LYS A 128 -5.33 10.96 0.86
C LYS A 128 -3.82 10.70 0.86
N ARG A 129 -3.12 11.17 -0.18
CA ARG A 129 -1.66 11.12 -0.22
C ARG A 129 -1.05 11.97 0.89
N GLN A 130 -0.12 11.43 1.66
CA GLN A 130 0.54 12.12 2.75
C GLN A 130 1.83 11.42 3.18
N TYR A 131 2.81 12.21 3.61
CA TYR A 131 3.93 11.71 4.37
C TYR A 131 3.58 11.72 5.87
N LEU A 132 4.02 10.70 6.60
CA LEU A 132 3.78 10.59 8.04
C LEU A 132 5.01 10.98 8.87
N ASN A 133 6.14 11.32 8.23
CA ASN A 133 7.35 11.80 8.87
C ASN A 133 8.03 12.90 8.04
N ASP A 134 8.89 13.68 8.67
CA ASP A 134 9.60 14.82 8.04
C ASP A 134 10.63 14.35 7.01
N GLU A 135 11.20 13.17 7.18
CA GLU A 135 12.17 12.53 6.28
C GLU A 135 11.55 12.05 4.98
N LYS A 136 10.22 12.02 4.89
CA LYS A 136 9.46 11.55 3.72
C LYS A 136 9.72 10.10 3.34
N THR A 137 10.04 9.27 4.32
CA THR A 137 10.28 7.84 4.16
C THR A 137 9.08 6.97 4.49
N ILE A 138 8.02 7.52 5.11
CA ILE A 138 6.77 6.84 5.43
C ILE A 138 5.63 7.58 4.73
N ALA A 139 4.95 6.94 3.78
CA ALA A 139 3.92 7.61 3.01
C ALA A 139 2.77 6.71 2.54
N TYR A 140 1.58 7.31 2.50
CA TYR A 140 0.45 6.83 1.71
C TYR A 140 0.55 7.39 0.30
N ALA A 141 0.50 6.53 -0.69
CA ALA A 141 0.44 6.96 -2.09
C ALA A 141 -0.91 7.64 -2.44
N GLY A 142 -1.94 7.33 -1.66
CA GLY A 142 -3.30 7.74 -1.95
C GLY A 142 -3.97 6.82 -2.98
N SER A 143 -5.12 7.24 -3.48
CA SER A 143 -5.82 6.55 -4.56
C SER A 143 -5.43 7.10 -5.95
N LEU A 144 -5.53 6.27 -6.99
CA LEU A 144 -5.22 6.67 -8.37
C LEU A 144 -6.19 7.72 -8.92
N ILE A 145 -7.45 7.64 -8.48
CA ILE A 145 -8.54 8.53 -8.87
C ILE A 145 -9.46 8.72 -7.65
N GLN A 146 -10.31 9.73 -7.68
CA GLN A 146 -11.36 9.95 -6.68
C GLN A 146 -12.25 8.70 -6.55
N GLN A 147 -12.44 8.19 -5.34
CA GLN A 147 -13.21 6.98 -5.05
C GLN A 147 -14.66 7.27 -4.59
N ASN A 148 -14.90 8.45 -4.05
CA ASN A 148 -16.22 8.84 -3.54
C ASN A 148 -16.37 10.37 -3.44
N PHE A 149 -17.59 10.85 -3.15
CA PHE A 149 -17.90 12.27 -3.00
C PHE A 149 -17.21 12.99 -1.82
N GLY A 150 -16.68 12.26 -0.85
CA GLY A 150 -15.96 12.82 0.29
C GLY A 150 -14.50 13.15 0.01
N GLU A 151 -14.00 12.76 -1.15
CA GLU A 151 -12.62 13.01 -1.57
C GLU A 151 -12.54 14.25 -2.46
N THR A 152 -11.38 14.90 -2.46
CA THR A 152 -11.08 15.97 -3.42
C THR A 152 -10.94 15.37 -4.83
N PHE A 153 -11.22 16.17 -5.85
CA PHE A 153 -10.98 15.76 -7.24
C PHE A 153 -9.50 15.76 -7.62
N GLU A 154 -8.71 16.55 -6.89
CA GLU A 154 -7.30 16.77 -7.14
C GLU A 154 -6.43 15.87 -6.24
N ASN A 155 -5.14 15.77 -6.57
CA ASN A 155 -4.14 15.08 -5.78
C ASN A 155 -4.27 13.55 -5.76
N HIS A 156 -4.80 12.96 -6.83
CA HIS A 156 -4.83 11.53 -7.06
C HIS A 156 -3.70 11.10 -8.01
N GLY A 157 -3.12 9.93 -7.77
CA GLY A 157 -2.02 9.46 -8.59
C GLY A 157 -1.22 8.34 -7.96
N TYR A 158 0.09 8.40 -8.11
CA TYR A 158 1.02 7.38 -7.63
C TYR A 158 2.30 8.01 -7.08
N MET A 159 3.13 7.18 -6.45
CA MET A 159 4.46 7.59 -5.99
C MET A 159 5.55 6.86 -6.77
N ILE A 160 6.64 7.56 -7.01
CA ILE A 160 7.91 6.96 -7.42
C ILE A 160 8.89 7.06 -6.24
N TRP A 161 9.51 5.95 -5.90
CA TRP A 161 10.51 5.87 -4.84
C TRP A 161 11.91 5.72 -5.45
N ASP A 162 12.81 6.61 -5.09
CA ASP A 162 14.25 6.48 -5.34
C ASP A 162 14.84 5.69 -4.17
N VAL A 163 15.15 4.43 -4.42
CA VAL A 163 15.63 3.50 -3.38
C VAL A 163 17.01 3.90 -2.83
N GLU A 164 17.89 4.43 -3.68
CA GLU A 164 19.22 4.86 -3.25
C GLU A 164 19.17 6.12 -2.37
N LYS A 165 18.28 7.07 -2.72
CA LYS A 165 18.07 8.30 -1.94
C LYS A 165 17.07 8.13 -0.79
N ARG A 166 16.32 7.02 -0.78
CA ARG A 166 15.27 6.74 0.22
C ARG A 166 14.20 7.82 0.27
N VAL A 167 13.78 8.32 -0.89
CA VAL A 167 12.78 9.39 -1.00
C VAL A 167 11.70 9.03 -2.00
N GLY A 168 10.44 9.32 -1.66
CA GLY A 168 9.29 9.17 -2.53
C GLY A 168 8.78 10.50 -3.04
N GLU A 169 8.35 10.56 -4.29
CA GLU A 169 7.72 11.72 -4.92
C GLU A 169 6.35 11.36 -5.47
N TYR A 170 5.38 12.28 -5.32
CA TYR A 170 4.03 12.14 -5.84
C TYR A 170 3.93 12.61 -7.29
N PHE A 171 3.16 11.85 -8.09
CA PHE A 171 2.83 12.18 -9.47
C PHE A 171 1.33 12.09 -9.67
N ASP A 172 0.73 13.16 -10.18
CA ASP A 172 -0.70 13.22 -10.45
C ASP A 172 -1.06 12.44 -11.71
N ILE A 173 -2.21 11.77 -11.68
CA ILE A 173 -2.85 11.23 -12.88
C ILE A 173 -3.92 12.21 -13.32
N ILE A 174 -3.73 12.77 -14.51
CA ILE A 174 -4.76 13.61 -15.15
C ILE A 174 -5.83 12.67 -15.69
N ASN A 175 -7.05 12.79 -15.19
CA ASN A 175 -8.18 12.01 -15.66
C ASN A 175 -9.47 12.84 -15.60
N ASP A 176 -10.47 12.45 -16.44
CA ASP A 176 -11.77 13.10 -16.50
C ASP A 176 -12.82 12.40 -15.60
N PHE A 177 -12.39 11.42 -14.80
CA PHE A 177 -13.25 10.69 -13.87
C PHE A 177 -13.35 11.40 -12.55
N GLY A 178 -14.58 11.61 -12.06
CA GLY A 178 -14.81 12.18 -10.76
C GLY A 178 -16.27 12.15 -10.35
N TYR A 179 -16.51 12.38 -9.08
CA TYR A 179 -17.85 12.55 -8.51
C TYR A 179 -18.13 14.03 -8.40
N TYR A 180 -19.18 14.50 -9.05
CA TYR A 180 -19.58 15.91 -9.08
C TYR A 180 -20.96 16.08 -8.46
N THR A 181 -21.12 17.09 -7.62
CA THR A 181 -22.44 17.57 -7.17
C THR A 181 -22.88 18.69 -8.08
N VAL A 182 -24.04 18.55 -8.69
CA VAL A 182 -24.66 19.59 -9.51
C VAL A 182 -25.85 20.13 -8.73
N GLU A 183 -25.81 21.42 -8.39
CA GLU A 183 -26.99 22.13 -7.86
C GLU A 183 -27.89 22.52 -9.03
N VAL A 184 -29.19 22.17 -8.94
CA VAL A 184 -30.21 22.43 -9.96
C VAL A 184 -31.18 23.49 -9.46
#